data_9132e7b1c1aee966c37a49d9764e1361
#
_entry.id   9132e7b1c1aee966c37a49d9764e1361
#
_cell.length_a   1.000
_cell.length_b   1.000
_cell.length_c   1.000
_cell.angle_alpha   90.00
_cell.angle_beta   90.00
_cell.angle_gamma   90.00
#
_symmetry.space_group_name_H-M   'P 1'
#
loop_
_entity.id
_entity.type
_entity.pdbx_description
1 polymer ?
#
loop_
_entity_poly.entity_id
_entity_poly.type
_entity_poly.pdbx_seq_one_letter_code
_entity_poly.pdbx_strand_id
1 'polypeptide(L)'
;METRSENIYFLEYAIKRMWMAAGATEIHADYVADAIAFAHKQGKLNQGLGVYEAIDIALEMGLLDIQSEPQVIAEGPTWATVDGNKSSGYWCLNMMADLAIEKARTQGIAIVFGGNHNDAGSFARYVYKAFEQDMMAFSSNNTVPLAAPFGGLHNKLSCPPFDAIVPAGDKSPIWASVALAEFYDADVSEAAIHKKPLKGKWLIDPESGDLSDDVTAYAKPIEGYGRVWDCSAAGQIETPRTYALNMWTEAMTAIINPIGIP
;
A
#
# COMPACT_ATOMS: atom_id res chain seq x y z
N MET A 1 24.87 3.78 6.22
CA MET A 1 23.99 4.63 7.02
C MET A 1 24.03 4.09 8.45
N GLU A 2 24.33 4.91 9.44
CA GLU A 2 24.25 4.48 10.84
C GLU A 2 22.77 4.31 11.22
N THR A 3 22.44 3.12 11.71
CA THR A 3 21.09 2.86 12.26
C THR A 3 21.04 3.38 13.68
N ARG A 4 20.04 4.20 13.99
CA ARG A 4 19.78 4.70 15.34
C ARG A 4 18.54 4.02 15.90
N SER A 5 18.64 3.50 17.11
CA SER A 5 17.50 2.94 17.82
C SER A 5 16.80 4.06 18.60
N GLU A 6 15.50 4.24 18.36
CA GLU A 6 14.68 5.26 19.05
C GLU A 6 13.44 4.61 19.66
N ASN A 7 12.86 5.31 20.65
CA ASN A 7 11.59 4.89 21.22
C ASN A 7 10.46 5.06 20.19
N ILE A 8 9.66 4.03 20.00
CA ILE A 8 8.56 4.07 19.02
C ILE A 8 7.53 5.17 19.32
N TYR A 9 7.27 5.48 20.58
CA TYR A 9 6.37 6.57 20.94
C TYR A 9 6.95 7.96 20.60
N PHE A 10 8.28 8.09 20.65
CA PHE A 10 8.94 9.30 20.18
C PHE A 10 8.83 9.43 18.65
N LEU A 11 8.98 8.31 17.92
CA LEU A 11 8.81 8.29 16.48
C LEU A 11 7.39 8.70 16.07
N GLU A 12 6.39 8.10 16.69
CA GLU A 12 4.97 8.41 16.46
C GLU A 12 4.66 9.90 16.74
N TYR A 13 5.13 10.41 17.87
CA TYR A 13 5.01 11.84 18.22
C TYR A 13 5.69 12.74 17.18
N ALA A 14 6.91 12.39 16.73
CA ALA A 14 7.66 13.18 15.76
C ALA A 14 6.93 13.24 14.41
N ILE A 15 6.44 12.10 13.92
CA ILE A 15 5.65 12.02 12.69
C ILE A 15 4.40 12.89 12.79
N LYS A 16 3.62 12.75 13.86
CA LYS A 16 2.43 13.59 14.09
C LYS A 16 2.78 15.08 14.02
N ARG A 17 3.84 15.49 14.70
CA ARG A 17 4.28 16.91 14.72
C ARG A 17 4.71 17.40 13.34
N MET A 18 5.38 16.57 12.56
CA MET A 18 5.79 16.90 11.18
C MET A 18 4.57 17.14 10.28
N TRP A 19 3.59 16.23 10.30
CA TRP A 19 2.37 16.37 9.50
C TRP A 19 1.53 17.58 9.89
N MET A 20 1.37 17.84 11.19
CA MET A 20 0.70 19.06 11.67
C MET A 20 1.44 20.33 11.23
N ALA A 21 2.77 20.34 11.27
CA ALA A 21 3.58 21.46 10.80
C ALA A 21 3.47 21.67 9.27
N ALA A 22 3.22 20.61 8.52
CA ALA A 22 2.94 20.67 7.07
C ALA A 22 1.49 21.08 6.73
N GLY A 23 0.62 21.27 7.73
CA GLY A 23 -0.75 21.74 7.57
C GLY A 23 -1.83 20.67 7.68
N ALA A 24 -1.48 19.42 8.04
CA ALA A 24 -2.47 18.37 8.29
C ALA A 24 -3.31 18.69 9.53
N THR A 25 -4.56 18.24 9.53
CA THR A 25 -5.39 18.23 10.74
C THR A 25 -4.81 17.26 11.77
N GLU A 26 -5.16 17.42 13.03
CA GLU A 26 -4.67 16.54 14.09
C GLU A 26 -5.05 15.07 13.84
N ILE A 27 -6.28 14.81 13.42
CA ILE A 27 -6.77 13.46 13.11
C ILE A 27 -6.00 12.82 11.94
N HIS A 28 -5.71 13.61 10.90
CA HIS A 28 -4.90 13.13 9.77
C HIS A 28 -3.49 12.76 10.23
N ALA A 29 -2.85 13.65 10.99
CA ALA A 29 -1.51 13.44 11.53
C ALA A 29 -1.43 12.21 12.46
N ASP A 30 -2.47 11.95 13.26
CA ASP A 30 -2.57 10.76 14.11
C ASP A 30 -2.64 9.49 13.29
N TYR A 31 -3.46 9.43 12.25
CA TYR A 31 -3.58 8.26 11.39
C TYR A 31 -2.28 7.93 10.66
N VAL A 32 -1.58 8.96 10.17
CA VAL A 32 -0.27 8.76 9.53
C VAL A 32 0.77 8.25 10.53
N ALA A 33 0.83 8.88 11.69
CA ALA A 33 1.79 8.51 12.73
C ALA A 33 1.59 7.07 13.21
N ASP A 34 0.36 6.66 13.48
CA ASP A 34 0.00 5.31 13.87
C ASP A 34 0.38 4.28 12.80
N ALA A 35 0.03 4.51 11.54
CA ALA A 35 0.29 3.56 10.47
C ALA A 35 1.78 3.40 10.17
N ILE A 36 2.54 4.48 10.12
CA ILE A 36 4.00 4.45 9.89
C ILE A 36 4.71 3.78 11.09
N ALA A 37 4.34 4.13 12.31
CA ALA A 37 4.89 3.52 13.52
C ALA A 37 4.55 2.02 13.58
N PHE A 38 3.34 1.63 13.19
CA PHE A 38 2.93 0.23 13.12
C PHE A 38 3.82 -0.55 12.12
N ALA A 39 4.03 -0.04 10.91
CA ALA A 39 4.90 -0.68 9.92
C ALA A 39 6.35 -0.81 10.45
N HIS A 40 6.84 0.20 11.14
CA HIS A 40 8.17 0.18 11.79
C HIS A 40 8.29 -0.90 12.86
N LYS A 41 7.26 -1.06 13.72
CA LYS A 41 7.19 -2.16 14.72
C LYS A 41 7.22 -3.54 14.08
N GLN A 42 6.71 -3.67 12.85
CA GLN A 42 6.71 -4.91 12.07
C GLN A 42 8.04 -5.17 11.35
N GLY A 43 9.01 -4.26 11.43
CA GLY A 43 10.27 -4.34 10.68
C GLY A 43 10.14 -4.01 9.19
N LYS A 44 8.99 -3.50 8.75
CA LYS A 44 8.73 -3.08 7.37
C LYS A 44 9.19 -1.63 7.18
N LEU A 45 10.52 -1.41 7.15
CA LEU A 45 11.09 -0.05 7.17
C LEU A 45 10.74 0.78 5.94
N ASN A 46 10.60 0.15 4.77
CA ASN A 46 10.20 0.77 3.52
C ASN A 46 8.73 1.21 3.50
N GLN A 47 7.86 0.55 4.29
CA GLN A 47 6.47 0.98 4.55
C GLN A 47 6.33 1.80 5.85
N GLY A 48 7.43 1.95 6.58
CA GLY A 48 7.62 2.84 7.71
C GLY A 48 8.17 4.20 7.26
N LEU A 49 9.29 4.65 7.84
CA LEU A 49 9.90 5.95 7.47
C LEU A 49 10.38 6.03 6.02
N GLY A 50 10.60 4.91 5.35
CA GLY A 50 11.00 4.86 3.93
C GLY A 50 9.95 5.45 2.98
N VAL A 51 8.70 5.59 3.40
CA VAL A 51 7.62 6.18 2.57
C VAL A 51 7.77 7.68 2.33
N TYR A 52 8.58 8.39 3.13
CA TYR A 52 8.68 9.85 3.02
C TYR A 52 9.20 10.34 1.67
N GLU A 53 10.02 9.56 0.99
CA GLU A 53 10.46 9.91 -0.37
C GLU A 53 9.29 9.95 -1.35
N ALA A 54 8.39 8.96 -1.27
CA ALA A 54 7.19 8.93 -2.11
C ALA A 54 6.18 10.02 -1.73
N ILE A 55 6.06 10.33 -0.44
CA ILE A 55 5.20 11.42 0.06
C ILE A 55 5.68 12.76 -0.47
N ASP A 56 6.97 13.07 -0.38
CA ASP A 56 7.55 14.33 -0.86
C ASP A 56 7.27 14.52 -2.36
N ILE A 57 7.48 13.46 -3.16
CA ILE A 57 7.22 13.49 -4.60
C ILE A 57 5.73 13.69 -4.88
N ALA A 58 4.85 13.00 -4.17
CA ALA A 58 3.41 13.15 -4.35
C ALA A 58 2.93 14.57 -4.04
N LEU A 59 3.51 15.23 -3.03
CA LEU A 59 3.25 16.63 -2.71
C LEU A 59 3.73 17.57 -3.82
N GLU A 60 4.96 17.40 -4.30
CA GLU A 60 5.53 18.21 -5.37
C GLU A 60 4.75 18.06 -6.69
N MET A 61 4.25 16.87 -6.99
CA MET A 61 3.44 16.61 -8.18
C MET A 61 1.96 17.02 -8.04
N GLY A 62 1.52 17.46 -6.86
CA GLY A 62 0.11 17.78 -6.59
C GLY A 62 -0.82 16.55 -6.62
N LEU A 63 -0.26 15.37 -6.40
CA LEU A 63 -1.00 14.10 -6.27
C LEU A 63 -1.51 13.87 -4.85
N LEU A 64 -0.89 14.52 -3.87
CA LEU A 64 -1.27 14.50 -2.47
C LEU A 64 -1.62 15.91 -2.01
N ASP A 65 -2.79 16.06 -1.40
CA ASP A 65 -3.21 17.27 -0.70
C ASP A 65 -3.38 16.94 0.79
N ILE A 66 -2.48 17.47 1.61
CA ILE A 66 -2.47 17.24 3.06
C ILE A 66 -3.71 17.80 3.76
N GLN A 67 -4.36 18.80 3.17
CA GLN A 67 -5.53 19.46 3.75
C GLN A 67 -6.85 18.84 3.28
N SER A 68 -6.82 18.01 2.24
CA SER A 68 -8.01 17.33 1.74
C SER A 68 -8.47 16.22 2.67
N GLU A 69 -9.79 16.14 2.84
CA GLU A 69 -10.45 15.12 3.66
C GLU A 69 -11.12 14.07 2.77
N PRO A 70 -10.97 12.77 3.08
CA PRO A 70 -11.72 11.73 2.40
C PRO A 70 -13.23 11.84 2.73
N GLN A 71 -14.07 11.48 1.78
CA GLN A 71 -15.52 11.63 1.88
C GLN A 71 -16.25 10.35 1.53
N VAL A 72 -17.29 9.99 2.32
CA VAL A 72 -18.23 8.93 1.95
C VAL A 72 -19.12 9.47 0.85
N ILE A 73 -19.04 8.89 -0.34
CA ILE A 73 -19.83 9.32 -1.51
C ILE A 73 -21.08 8.45 -1.76
N ALA A 74 -21.09 7.23 -1.22
CA ALA A 74 -22.23 6.35 -1.27
C ALA A 74 -22.12 5.30 -0.16
N GLU A 75 -23.26 4.88 0.41
CA GLU A 75 -23.26 3.81 1.41
C GLU A 75 -24.60 3.10 1.51
N GLY A 76 -24.55 1.88 2.04
CA GLY A 76 -25.68 1.06 2.45
C GLY A 76 -25.40 0.40 3.81
N PRO A 77 -26.28 -0.47 4.27
CA PRO A 77 -26.13 -1.10 5.59
C PRO A 77 -24.81 -1.85 5.74
N THR A 78 -24.34 -2.55 4.69
CA THR A 78 -23.16 -3.45 4.69
C THR A 78 -22.03 -2.98 3.79
N TRP A 79 -22.14 -1.81 3.19
CA TRP A 79 -21.12 -1.32 2.29
C TRP A 79 -20.99 0.21 2.33
N ALA A 80 -19.84 0.72 1.89
CA ALA A 80 -19.65 2.13 1.62
C ALA A 80 -18.61 2.33 0.50
N THR A 81 -18.62 3.53 -0.09
CA THR A 81 -17.60 4.00 -1.02
C THR A 81 -17.06 5.33 -0.51
N VAL A 82 -15.73 5.44 -0.46
CA VAL A 82 -15.01 6.61 0.02
C VAL A 82 -14.18 7.20 -1.10
N ASP A 83 -14.44 8.46 -1.44
CA ASP A 83 -13.52 9.26 -2.26
C ASP A 83 -12.43 9.83 -1.36
N GLY A 84 -11.17 9.47 -1.61
CA GLY A 84 -10.03 9.97 -0.89
C GLY A 84 -9.72 11.44 -1.15
N ASN A 85 -10.31 12.04 -2.19
CA ASN A 85 -10.18 13.48 -2.49
C ASN A 85 -8.72 13.96 -2.52
N LYS A 86 -7.81 13.13 -3.05
CA LYS A 86 -6.35 13.33 -3.04
C LYS A 86 -5.71 13.41 -1.64
N SER A 87 -6.40 13.03 -0.57
CA SER A 87 -5.80 12.93 0.75
C SER A 87 -4.75 11.80 0.80
N SER A 88 -4.03 11.70 1.91
CA SER A 88 -3.19 10.53 2.10
C SER A 88 -4.03 9.26 2.21
N GLY A 89 -3.52 8.15 1.67
CA GLY A 89 -4.14 6.86 1.86
C GLY A 89 -4.19 6.44 3.32
N TYR A 90 -3.30 6.94 4.15
CA TYR A 90 -3.31 6.73 5.60
C TYR A 90 -4.62 7.19 6.24
N TRP A 91 -5.13 8.36 5.88
CA TRP A 91 -6.42 8.84 6.37
C TRP A 91 -7.57 8.07 5.72
N CYS A 92 -7.56 7.97 4.39
CA CYS A 92 -8.61 7.32 3.63
C CYS A 92 -8.85 5.88 4.10
N LEU A 93 -7.78 5.06 4.19
CA LEU A 93 -7.92 3.65 4.60
C LEU A 93 -8.24 3.48 6.09
N ASN A 94 -7.78 4.39 6.95
CA ASN A 94 -8.23 4.38 8.35
C ASN A 94 -9.74 4.64 8.45
N MET A 95 -10.24 5.64 7.72
CA MET A 95 -11.68 5.91 7.64
C MET A 95 -12.47 4.72 7.08
N MET A 96 -11.96 4.11 6.00
CA MET A 96 -12.58 2.92 5.41
C MET A 96 -12.63 1.75 6.40
N ALA A 97 -11.54 1.50 7.13
CA ALA A 97 -11.47 0.45 8.14
C ALA A 97 -12.47 0.70 9.29
N ASP A 98 -12.55 1.95 9.78
CA ASP A 98 -13.49 2.31 10.84
C ASP A 98 -14.95 2.14 10.40
N LEU A 99 -15.29 2.58 9.19
CA LEU A 99 -16.62 2.36 8.59
C LEU A 99 -16.94 0.88 8.43
N ALA A 100 -16.00 0.06 7.95
CA ALA A 100 -16.20 -1.37 7.79
C ALA A 100 -16.45 -2.05 9.14
N ILE A 101 -15.66 -1.72 10.16
CA ILE A 101 -15.80 -2.24 11.53
C ILE A 101 -17.16 -1.85 12.12
N GLU A 102 -17.57 -0.59 12.01
CA GLU A 102 -18.84 -0.11 12.53
C GLU A 102 -20.02 -0.83 11.88
N LYS A 103 -20.04 -0.91 10.55
CA LYS A 103 -21.08 -1.61 9.80
C LYS A 103 -21.10 -3.11 10.11
N ALA A 104 -19.93 -3.76 10.13
CA ALA A 104 -19.84 -5.19 10.44
C ALA A 104 -20.31 -5.51 11.86
N ARG A 105 -20.06 -4.63 12.83
CA ARG A 105 -20.54 -4.79 14.22
C ARG A 105 -22.06 -4.93 14.31
N THR A 106 -22.80 -4.23 13.45
CA THR A 106 -24.26 -4.20 13.45
C THR A 106 -24.87 -5.19 12.47
N GLN A 107 -24.21 -5.43 11.33
CA GLN A 107 -24.74 -6.24 10.23
C GLN A 107 -24.08 -7.62 10.09
N GLY A 108 -23.02 -7.89 10.84
CA GLY A 108 -22.24 -9.13 10.78
C GLY A 108 -21.17 -9.16 9.69
N ILE A 109 -21.28 -8.36 8.63
CA ILE A 109 -20.32 -8.23 7.53
C ILE A 109 -20.39 -6.84 6.94
N ALA A 110 -19.25 -6.34 6.45
CA ALA A 110 -19.21 -5.12 5.64
C ALA A 110 -18.07 -5.14 4.63
N ILE A 111 -18.23 -4.35 3.57
CA ILE A 111 -17.19 -4.05 2.59
C ILE A 111 -17.15 -2.55 2.33
N VAL A 112 -15.95 -1.96 2.31
CA VAL A 112 -15.77 -0.55 1.96
C VAL A 112 -14.79 -0.44 0.82
N PHE A 113 -15.18 0.28 -0.23
CA PHE A 113 -14.35 0.60 -1.37
C PHE A 113 -13.82 2.03 -1.23
N GLY A 114 -12.65 2.29 -1.77
CA GLY A 114 -12.07 3.63 -1.81
C GLY A 114 -11.14 3.80 -2.99
N GLY A 115 -10.84 5.05 -3.30
CA GLY A 115 -9.89 5.42 -4.36
C GLY A 115 -9.63 6.92 -4.33
N ASN A 116 -8.90 7.43 -5.34
CA ASN A 116 -8.54 8.84 -5.42
C ASN A 116 -7.80 9.34 -4.15
N HIS A 117 -6.90 8.50 -3.63
CA HIS A 117 -6.01 8.81 -2.52
C HIS A 117 -4.57 8.46 -2.88
N ASN A 118 -3.62 9.00 -2.13
CA ASN A 118 -2.21 8.71 -2.29
C ASN A 118 -1.80 7.45 -1.50
N ASP A 119 -0.50 7.21 -1.38
CA ASP A 119 0.05 6.06 -0.67
C ASP A 119 -0.57 5.85 0.73
N ALA A 120 -0.75 4.60 1.09
CA ALA A 120 -1.36 4.16 2.34
C ALA A 120 -0.43 3.30 3.21
N GLY A 121 0.81 3.13 2.81
CA GLY A 121 1.81 2.35 3.52
C GLY A 121 1.42 0.86 3.66
N SER A 122 1.52 0.33 4.87
CA SER A 122 1.23 -1.08 5.14
C SER A 122 -0.26 -1.36 5.34
N PHE A 123 -0.86 -2.14 4.46
CA PHE A 123 -2.26 -2.58 4.55
C PHE A 123 -2.52 -3.45 5.78
N ALA A 124 -1.49 -4.06 6.33
CA ALA A 124 -1.53 -4.81 7.57
C ALA A 124 -2.12 -4.01 8.75
N ARG A 125 -1.90 -2.69 8.80
CA ARG A 125 -2.46 -1.85 9.88
C ARG A 125 -3.99 -1.82 9.88
N TYR A 126 -4.59 -1.76 8.71
CA TYR A 126 -6.04 -1.59 8.58
C TYR A 126 -6.80 -2.87 8.92
N VAL A 127 -6.30 -4.04 8.53
CA VAL A 127 -6.87 -5.31 8.98
C VAL A 127 -6.62 -5.56 10.47
N TYR A 128 -5.50 -5.07 11.00
CA TYR A 128 -5.20 -5.20 12.42
C TYR A 128 -6.17 -4.41 13.30
N LYS A 129 -6.70 -3.26 12.84
CA LYS A 129 -7.77 -2.52 13.54
C LYS A 129 -9.02 -3.39 13.75
N ALA A 130 -9.42 -4.19 12.76
CA ALA A 130 -10.54 -5.11 12.90
C ALA A 130 -10.21 -6.25 13.88
N PHE A 131 -8.98 -6.78 13.84
CA PHE A 131 -8.52 -7.75 14.82
C PHE A 131 -8.58 -7.24 16.27
N GLU A 132 -8.22 -5.97 16.51
CA GLU A 132 -8.33 -5.32 17.82
C GLU A 132 -9.79 -5.25 18.33
N GLN A 133 -10.77 -5.49 17.43
CA GLN A 133 -12.20 -5.55 17.72
C GLN A 133 -12.78 -6.98 17.66
N ASP A 134 -11.89 -7.99 17.69
CA ASP A 134 -12.26 -9.42 17.59
C ASP A 134 -13.01 -9.76 16.28
N MET A 135 -12.63 -9.10 15.19
CA MET A 135 -13.18 -9.30 13.85
C MET A 135 -12.14 -9.86 12.90
N MET A 136 -12.56 -10.74 11.99
CA MET A 136 -11.75 -11.11 10.84
C MET A 136 -11.86 -10.01 9.78
N ALA A 137 -10.76 -9.79 9.06
CA ALA A 137 -10.72 -8.82 7.98
C ALA A 137 -9.77 -9.23 6.86
N PHE A 138 -10.01 -8.70 5.67
CA PHE A 138 -9.00 -8.66 4.62
C PHE A 138 -8.98 -7.26 3.98
N SER A 139 -7.84 -6.90 3.40
CA SER A 139 -7.65 -5.66 2.67
C SER A 139 -6.73 -5.90 1.48
N SER A 140 -7.04 -5.25 0.37
CA SER A 140 -6.21 -5.26 -0.83
C SER A 140 -6.49 -4.01 -1.66
N ASN A 141 -5.60 -3.70 -2.61
CA ASN A 141 -5.82 -2.61 -3.56
C ASN A 141 -5.28 -2.98 -4.94
N ASN A 142 -5.57 -2.16 -5.92
CA ASN A 142 -4.78 -2.05 -7.14
C ASN A 142 -4.00 -0.73 -7.14
N THR A 143 -2.96 -0.68 -7.95
CA THR A 143 -2.09 0.49 -8.13
C THR A 143 -1.73 0.63 -9.60
N VAL A 144 -0.77 1.50 -9.91
CA VAL A 144 -0.21 1.58 -11.26
C VAL A 144 0.32 0.21 -11.72
N PRO A 145 0.26 -0.11 -13.02
CA PRO A 145 0.71 -1.39 -13.55
C PRO A 145 2.22 -1.56 -13.39
N LEU A 146 2.63 -2.53 -12.56
CA LEU A 146 4.02 -2.87 -12.28
C LEU A 146 4.35 -4.33 -12.57
N ALA A 147 3.32 -5.18 -12.76
CA ALA A 147 3.49 -6.60 -12.94
C ALA A 147 2.97 -7.08 -14.31
N ALA A 148 3.62 -8.07 -14.89
CA ALA A 148 3.11 -8.78 -16.06
C ALA A 148 2.11 -9.84 -15.62
N PRO A 149 1.04 -10.10 -16.41
CA PRO A 149 0.25 -11.33 -16.29
C PRO A 149 1.16 -12.56 -16.36
N PHE A 150 0.77 -13.64 -15.69
CA PHE A 150 1.56 -14.88 -15.77
C PHE A 150 1.82 -15.29 -17.21
N GLY A 151 3.10 -15.44 -17.57
CA GLY A 151 3.55 -15.71 -18.94
C GLY A 151 3.54 -14.50 -19.88
N GLY A 152 3.20 -13.32 -19.40
CA GLY A 152 3.30 -12.06 -20.14
C GLY A 152 4.68 -11.40 -20.00
N LEU A 153 4.93 -10.37 -20.81
CA LEU A 153 6.21 -9.65 -20.86
C LEU A 153 6.10 -8.19 -20.44
N HIS A 154 4.89 -7.65 -20.34
CA HIS A 154 4.69 -6.22 -20.12
C HIS A 154 3.81 -5.93 -18.89
N ASN A 155 4.04 -4.80 -18.27
CA ASN A 155 3.24 -4.28 -17.16
C ASN A 155 1.77 -4.12 -17.58
N LYS A 156 0.87 -4.85 -16.95
CA LYS A 156 -0.58 -4.80 -17.19
C LYS A 156 -1.39 -4.90 -15.90
N LEU A 157 -0.77 -5.39 -14.83
CA LEU A 157 -1.41 -5.60 -13.55
C LEU A 157 -0.64 -4.86 -12.46
N SER A 158 -1.31 -4.53 -11.39
CA SER A 158 -0.66 -4.02 -10.19
C SER A 158 0.10 -5.14 -9.47
N CYS A 159 0.87 -4.76 -8.47
CA CYS A 159 1.47 -5.67 -7.49
C CYS A 159 0.70 -5.51 -6.16
N PRO A 160 -0.56 -6.00 -6.06
CA PRO A 160 -1.40 -5.69 -4.93
C PRO A 160 -0.91 -6.36 -3.66
N PRO A 161 -0.95 -5.67 -2.50
CA PRO A 161 -0.90 -6.33 -1.22
C PRO A 161 -2.17 -7.14 -1.02
N PHE A 162 -2.06 -8.23 -0.29
CA PHE A 162 -3.16 -9.00 0.24
C PHE A 162 -2.91 -9.23 1.72
N ASP A 163 -3.66 -8.54 2.54
CA ASP A 163 -3.60 -8.65 3.99
C ASP A 163 -4.90 -9.25 4.50
N ALA A 164 -4.80 -10.35 5.25
CA ALA A 164 -5.95 -11.01 5.86
C ALA A 164 -5.61 -11.46 7.27
N ILE A 165 -6.52 -11.23 8.21
CA ILE A 165 -6.34 -11.56 9.61
C ILE A 165 -7.58 -12.24 10.19
N VAL A 166 -7.35 -13.26 11.00
CA VAL A 166 -8.41 -13.99 11.71
C VAL A 166 -8.03 -14.10 13.18
N PRO A 167 -8.88 -13.62 14.10
CA PRO A 167 -8.71 -13.82 15.54
C PRO A 167 -8.62 -15.30 15.91
N ALA A 168 -7.82 -15.62 16.92
CA ALA A 168 -7.61 -16.99 17.40
C ALA A 168 -7.75 -17.10 18.93
N GLY A 169 -8.68 -16.32 19.50
CA GLY A 169 -8.93 -16.26 20.94
C GLY A 169 -7.73 -15.72 21.71
N ASP A 170 -7.19 -16.51 22.63
CA ASP A 170 -6.01 -16.17 23.45
C ASP A 170 -4.66 -16.40 22.74
N LYS A 171 -4.69 -16.83 21.48
CA LYS A 171 -3.50 -17.09 20.65
C LYS A 171 -3.20 -15.94 19.71
N SER A 172 -1.99 -15.97 19.15
CA SER A 172 -1.65 -15.06 18.03
C SER A 172 -2.62 -15.25 16.87
N PRO A 173 -3.03 -14.19 16.18
CA PRO A 173 -3.94 -14.31 15.04
C PRO A 173 -3.32 -15.15 13.91
N ILE A 174 -4.18 -15.75 13.09
CA ILE A 174 -3.76 -16.22 11.78
C ILE A 174 -3.70 -14.98 10.88
N TRP A 175 -2.51 -14.66 10.39
CA TRP A 175 -2.28 -13.44 9.65
C TRP A 175 -1.48 -13.69 8.39
N ALA A 176 -2.08 -13.41 7.23
CA ALA A 176 -1.41 -13.37 5.94
C ALA A 176 -1.19 -11.90 5.54
N SER A 177 0.05 -11.54 5.24
CA SER A 177 0.43 -10.21 4.75
C SER A 177 1.45 -10.42 3.64
N VAL A 178 0.98 -10.42 2.39
CA VAL A 178 1.77 -10.82 1.21
C VAL A 178 1.53 -9.87 0.05
N ALA A 179 2.48 -9.77 -0.87
CA ALA A 179 2.24 -9.23 -2.20
C ALA A 179 1.77 -10.35 -3.14
N LEU A 180 0.94 -10.01 -4.11
CA LEU A 180 0.48 -10.95 -5.14
C LEU A 180 1.38 -10.92 -6.39
N ALA A 181 2.64 -10.57 -6.20
CA ALA A 181 3.75 -10.72 -7.15
C ALA A 181 5.00 -11.08 -6.34
N GLU A 182 6.06 -11.52 -7.02
CA GLU A 182 7.31 -11.95 -6.36
C GLU A 182 8.12 -10.81 -5.74
N PHE A 183 7.73 -9.57 -5.96
CA PHE A 183 8.46 -8.40 -5.53
C PHE A 183 7.52 -7.33 -4.95
N TYR A 184 8.09 -6.40 -4.20
CA TYR A 184 7.50 -5.11 -3.92
C TYR A 184 8.21 -4.05 -4.77
N ASP A 185 7.49 -3.04 -5.25
CA ASP A 185 8.07 -1.88 -5.93
C ASP A 185 9.15 -1.18 -5.08
N ALA A 186 8.94 -1.11 -3.79
CA ALA A 186 9.92 -0.60 -2.83
C ALA A 186 11.23 -1.40 -2.81
N ASP A 187 11.20 -2.71 -3.03
CA ASP A 187 12.43 -3.52 -3.14
C ASP A 187 13.22 -3.18 -4.40
N VAL A 188 12.53 -2.90 -5.50
CA VAL A 188 13.16 -2.47 -6.76
C VAL A 188 13.77 -1.09 -6.59
N SER A 189 13.05 -0.16 -6.00
CA SER A 189 13.53 1.21 -5.73
C SER A 189 14.75 1.21 -4.80
N GLU A 190 14.69 0.46 -3.71
CA GLU A 190 15.81 0.34 -2.76
C GLU A 190 17.07 -0.26 -3.44
N ALA A 191 16.87 -1.34 -4.21
CA ALA A 191 17.96 -1.98 -4.93
C ALA A 191 18.62 -1.03 -5.95
N ALA A 192 17.79 -0.23 -6.65
CA ALA A 192 18.28 0.74 -7.63
C ALA A 192 19.02 1.91 -6.96
N ILE A 193 18.50 2.48 -5.87
CA ILE A 193 19.15 3.55 -5.09
C ILE A 193 20.51 3.09 -4.60
N HIS A 194 20.58 1.87 -4.08
CA HIS A 194 21.82 1.33 -3.52
C HIS A 194 22.72 0.63 -4.56
N LYS A 195 22.32 0.60 -5.84
CA LYS A 195 23.04 -0.08 -6.94
C LYS A 195 23.37 -1.53 -6.60
N LYS A 196 22.40 -2.25 -6.07
CA LYS A 196 22.53 -3.66 -5.70
C LYS A 196 21.59 -4.50 -6.56
N PRO A 197 21.93 -5.75 -6.86
CA PRO A 197 20.99 -6.67 -7.50
C PRO A 197 19.81 -6.94 -6.55
N LEU A 198 18.67 -7.30 -7.13
CA LEU A 198 17.53 -7.82 -6.38
C LEU A 198 17.90 -9.17 -5.73
N LYS A 199 17.14 -9.56 -4.71
CA LYS A 199 17.31 -10.86 -4.03
C LYS A 199 16.92 -12.05 -4.90
N GLY A 200 16.20 -11.80 -6.00
CA GLY A 200 15.75 -12.80 -6.96
C GLY A 200 15.60 -12.19 -8.35
N LYS A 201 15.52 -13.03 -9.36
CA LYS A 201 15.30 -12.62 -10.75
C LYS A 201 13.83 -12.31 -10.97
N TRP A 202 13.41 -11.12 -10.55
CA TRP A 202 12.00 -10.72 -10.54
C TRP A 202 11.60 -9.81 -11.69
N LEU A 203 12.56 -9.25 -12.41
CA LEU A 203 12.29 -8.38 -13.55
C LEU A 203 12.31 -9.19 -14.84
N ILE A 204 11.44 -8.84 -15.78
CA ILE A 204 11.31 -9.49 -17.09
C ILE A 204 11.84 -8.52 -18.13
N ASP A 205 12.80 -8.97 -18.93
CA ASP A 205 13.22 -8.23 -20.13
C ASP A 205 12.08 -8.29 -21.16
N PRO A 206 11.55 -7.15 -21.62
CA PRO A 206 10.38 -7.12 -22.50
C PRO A 206 10.69 -7.59 -23.93
N GLU A 207 11.96 -7.69 -24.33
CA GLU A 207 12.37 -8.13 -25.66
C GLU A 207 12.68 -9.62 -25.68
N SER A 208 13.45 -10.10 -24.72
CA SER A 208 13.89 -11.51 -24.67
C SER A 208 12.95 -12.40 -23.84
N GLY A 209 12.24 -11.85 -22.87
CA GLY A 209 11.49 -12.59 -21.87
C GLY A 209 12.37 -13.18 -20.75
N ASP A 210 13.65 -12.87 -20.74
CA ASP A 210 14.59 -13.36 -19.72
C ASP A 210 14.33 -12.71 -18.37
N LEU A 211 14.53 -13.48 -17.31
CA LEU A 211 14.42 -12.97 -15.95
C LEU A 211 15.74 -12.40 -15.48
N SER A 212 15.68 -11.24 -14.82
CA SER A 212 16.85 -10.51 -14.33
C SER A 212 16.69 -10.05 -12.88
N ASP A 213 17.81 -9.92 -12.20
CA ASP A 213 17.97 -9.26 -10.90
C ASP A 213 18.69 -7.90 -11.02
N ASP A 214 19.05 -7.50 -12.23
CA ASP A 214 19.74 -6.25 -12.52
C ASP A 214 18.73 -5.10 -12.70
N VAL A 215 18.51 -4.35 -11.63
CA VAL A 215 17.64 -3.17 -11.64
C VAL A 215 18.20 -2.03 -12.50
N THR A 216 19.52 -1.96 -12.70
CA THR A 216 20.15 -0.84 -13.41
C THR A 216 19.85 -0.86 -14.91
N ALA A 217 19.51 -2.03 -15.45
CA ALA A 217 19.09 -2.19 -16.84
C ALA A 217 17.63 -1.77 -17.08
N TYR A 218 16.77 -1.85 -16.06
CA TYR A 218 15.32 -1.74 -16.21
C TYR A 218 14.68 -0.61 -15.41
N ALA A 219 15.25 -0.24 -14.27
CA ALA A 219 14.75 0.85 -13.45
C ALA A 219 15.52 2.14 -13.74
N LYS A 220 14.81 3.18 -14.14
CA LYS A 220 15.40 4.49 -14.44
C LYS A 220 14.79 5.53 -13.51
N PRO A 221 15.61 6.46 -12.97
CA PRO A 221 15.06 7.57 -12.21
C PRO A 221 14.20 8.44 -13.14
N ILE A 222 13.05 8.86 -12.68
CA ILE A 222 12.24 9.84 -13.38
C ILE A 222 12.98 11.19 -13.35
N GLU A 223 13.08 11.83 -14.51
CA GLU A 223 13.78 13.11 -14.64
C GLU A 223 13.18 14.17 -13.71
N GLY A 224 14.02 14.81 -12.94
CA GLY A 224 13.63 15.81 -11.92
C GLY A 224 13.35 15.23 -10.53
N TYR A 225 13.20 13.94 -10.39
CA TYR A 225 12.82 13.28 -9.13
C TYR A 225 13.83 12.23 -8.65
N GLY A 226 15.01 12.22 -9.04
CA GLY A 226 16.18 11.39 -8.63
C GLY A 226 16.00 10.07 -7.87
N ARG A 227 14.79 9.74 -7.45
CA ARG A 227 14.42 8.66 -6.54
C ARG A 227 13.18 7.88 -6.95
N VAL A 228 12.40 8.34 -7.93
CA VAL A 228 11.26 7.60 -8.48
C VAL A 228 11.70 6.84 -9.70
N TRP A 229 11.30 5.62 -9.79
CA TRP A 229 11.74 4.68 -10.79
C TRP A 229 10.64 4.40 -11.80
N ASP A 230 10.92 4.71 -13.04
CA ASP A 230 10.19 4.16 -14.16
C ASP A 230 10.75 2.74 -14.42
N CYS A 231 10.03 1.72 -14.00
CA CYS A 231 10.37 0.35 -14.31
C CYS A 231 9.98 0.05 -15.75
N SER A 232 10.95 0.02 -16.64
CA SER A 232 10.72 -0.38 -18.04
C SER A 232 10.47 -1.89 -18.20
N ALA A 233 10.77 -2.69 -17.19
CA ALA A 233 10.50 -4.11 -17.14
C ALA A 233 9.31 -4.41 -16.23
N ALA A 234 8.53 -5.41 -16.60
CA ALA A 234 7.46 -5.92 -15.77
C ALA A 234 8.03 -6.73 -14.61
N GLY A 235 7.42 -6.62 -13.44
CA GLY A 235 7.64 -7.57 -12.37
C GLY A 235 6.97 -8.91 -12.66
N GLN A 236 7.57 -9.99 -12.21
CA GLN A 236 7.05 -11.32 -12.43
C GLN A 236 5.88 -11.67 -11.52
N ILE A 237 4.84 -12.26 -12.10
CA ILE A 237 3.86 -13.06 -11.36
C ILE A 237 4.23 -14.53 -11.55
N GLU A 238 4.75 -15.16 -10.51
CA GLU A 238 5.46 -16.44 -10.58
C GLU A 238 4.58 -17.63 -11.00
N THR A 239 3.32 -17.67 -10.56
CA THR A 239 2.48 -18.84 -10.76
C THR A 239 1.08 -18.52 -11.30
N PRO A 240 0.43 -19.48 -12.00
CA PRO A 240 -0.97 -19.32 -12.37
C PRO A 240 -1.91 -19.11 -11.19
N ARG A 241 -1.55 -19.59 -9.99
CA ARG A 241 -2.37 -19.47 -8.79
C ARG A 241 -2.34 -18.05 -8.22
N THR A 242 -1.16 -17.47 -8.10
CA THR A 242 -0.98 -16.06 -7.72
C THR A 242 -1.60 -15.14 -8.76
N TYR A 243 -1.48 -15.45 -10.04
CA TYR A 243 -2.15 -14.73 -11.12
C TYR A 243 -3.67 -14.73 -10.98
N ALA A 244 -4.28 -15.89 -10.70
CA ALA A 244 -5.72 -15.98 -10.51
C ALA A 244 -6.21 -15.13 -9.32
N LEU A 245 -5.46 -15.11 -8.21
CA LEU A 245 -5.78 -14.27 -7.06
C LEU A 245 -5.57 -12.79 -7.35
N ASN A 246 -4.52 -12.44 -8.11
CA ASN A 246 -4.28 -11.08 -8.57
C ASN A 246 -5.45 -10.60 -9.47
N MET A 247 -5.89 -11.40 -10.44
CA MET A 247 -7.05 -11.09 -11.29
C MET A 247 -8.33 -10.89 -10.48
N TRP A 248 -8.53 -11.67 -9.43
CA TRP A 248 -9.66 -11.47 -8.52
C TRP A 248 -9.54 -10.13 -7.78
N THR A 249 -8.36 -9.79 -7.29
CA THR A 249 -8.09 -8.51 -6.63
C THR A 249 -8.34 -7.33 -7.57
N GLU A 250 -7.82 -7.37 -8.80
CA GLU A 250 -8.07 -6.35 -9.82
C GLU A 250 -9.57 -6.18 -10.11
N ALA A 251 -10.33 -7.28 -10.20
CA ALA A 251 -11.77 -7.20 -10.39
C ALA A 251 -12.48 -6.53 -9.20
N MET A 252 -12.10 -6.85 -7.98
CA MET A 252 -12.71 -6.28 -6.77
C MET A 252 -12.35 -4.80 -6.59
N THR A 253 -11.12 -4.41 -6.88
CA THR A 253 -10.63 -3.06 -6.60
C THR A 253 -10.82 -2.08 -7.77
N ALA A 254 -10.90 -2.56 -9.00
CA ALA A 254 -11.00 -1.74 -10.19
C ALA A 254 -12.38 -1.82 -10.87
N ILE A 255 -12.98 -3.02 -10.99
CA ILE A 255 -14.23 -3.21 -11.74
C ILE A 255 -15.45 -2.95 -10.84
N ILE A 256 -15.45 -3.46 -9.61
CA ILE A 256 -16.58 -3.31 -8.68
C ILE A 256 -16.51 -1.97 -7.95
N ASN A 257 -15.32 -1.42 -7.74
CA ASN A 257 -15.14 -0.11 -7.12
C ASN A 257 -15.68 0.99 -8.06
N PRO A 258 -16.68 1.78 -7.63
CA PRO A 258 -17.27 2.82 -8.49
C PRO A 258 -16.32 3.99 -8.79
N ILE A 259 -15.21 4.15 -8.07
CA ILE A 259 -14.19 5.15 -8.36
C ILE A 259 -13.32 4.73 -9.55
N GLY A 260 -13.22 3.41 -9.82
CA GLY A 260 -12.53 2.88 -10.98
C GLY A 260 -11.04 2.61 -10.75
N ILE A 261 -10.32 2.56 -11.87
CA ILE A 261 -8.87 2.29 -11.92
C ILE A 261 -8.10 3.61 -11.75
N PRO A 262 -6.96 3.60 -11.03
CA PRO A 262 -6.10 4.76 -10.91
C PRO A 262 -5.55 5.23 -12.27
#